data_fff688a5abd40b0a91eb75b90fe27b6e
#
_entry.id   fff688a5abd40b0a91eb75b90fe27b6e
#
_cell.length_a   1.000
_cell.length_b   1.000
_cell.length_c   1.000
_cell.angle_alpha   90.00
_cell.angle_beta   90.00
_cell.angle_gamma   90.00
#
_symmetry.space_group_name_H-M   'P 1'
#
loop_
_entity.id
_entity.type
_entity.pdbx_description
1 polymer ?
#
loop_
_entity_poly.entity_id
_entity_poly.type
_entity_poly.pdbx_seq_one_letter_code
_entity_poly.pdbx_strand_id
1 'polypeptide(L)'
;LVYNFNASISFDQKFYEQDIRGSKAHVAMLARQGILTAEEKDQIEAGLDGILADVRSGKLEITSEYEDIHSFVEANLIDRIGDAGKKLHTGRSRNDQVALDMKLYVRDEIDETDELVKKLLEALQKIMEENVHTYMPGFTHLQKAQPVTLAHHVGAYFEMFVRDRSRLADIRKRMNT
;
A
#
# COMPACT_ATOMS: atom_id res chain seq x y z
N LEU A 1 -8.62 29.50 -2.58
CA LEU A 1 -7.14 29.60 -2.55
C LEU A 1 -6.56 28.76 -1.42
N VAL A 2 -7.08 28.89 -0.19
CA VAL A 2 -6.63 28.10 0.99
C VAL A 2 -6.93 26.61 0.81
N TYR A 3 -8.11 26.25 0.31
CA TYR A 3 -8.50 24.86 0.03
C TYR A 3 -7.49 24.15 -0.88
N ASN A 4 -7.16 24.74 -2.03
CA ASN A 4 -6.20 24.15 -2.97
C ASN A 4 -4.77 24.06 -2.42
N PHE A 5 -4.43 24.90 -1.43
CA PHE A 5 -3.11 24.85 -0.81
C PHE A 5 -2.97 23.64 0.15
N ASN A 6 -4.04 23.30 0.85
CA ASN A 6 -4.03 22.21 1.84
C ASN A 6 -4.44 20.85 1.25
N ALA A 7 -5.14 20.84 0.09
CA ALA A 7 -5.70 19.61 -0.46
C ALA A 7 -4.64 18.57 -0.79
N SER A 8 -4.80 17.37 -0.26
CA SER A 8 -3.94 16.20 -0.46
C SER A 8 -4.59 15.07 -1.26
N ILE A 9 -5.90 15.18 -1.57
CA ILE A 9 -6.68 14.12 -2.22
C ILE A 9 -6.03 13.59 -3.51
N SER A 10 -5.30 14.41 -4.25
CA SER A 10 -4.64 14.03 -5.51
C SER A 10 -3.59 12.94 -5.35
N PHE A 11 -3.01 12.78 -4.16
CA PHE A 11 -2.00 11.76 -3.87
C PHE A 11 -2.41 10.82 -2.74
N ASP A 12 -3.20 11.24 -1.75
CA ASP A 12 -3.60 10.39 -0.63
C ASP A 12 -4.76 9.44 -0.97
N GLN A 13 -5.49 9.68 -2.06
CA GLN A 13 -6.49 8.74 -2.57
C GLN A 13 -5.97 7.32 -2.77
N LYS A 14 -4.65 7.13 -2.91
CA LYS A 14 -4.02 5.82 -3.10
C LYS A 14 -4.22 4.88 -1.92
N PHE A 15 -4.39 5.40 -0.72
CA PHE A 15 -4.54 4.58 0.48
C PHE A 15 -5.96 4.58 1.08
N TYR A 16 -6.99 4.79 0.23
CA TYR A 16 -8.39 4.71 0.66
C TYR A 16 -8.73 3.36 1.32
N GLU A 17 -8.13 2.27 0.85
CA GLU A 17 -8.34 0.94 1.45
C GLU A 17 -7.75 0.85 2.85
N GLN A 18 -6.59 1.45 3.06
CA GLN A 18 -5.92 1.47 4.35
C GLN A 18 -6.66 2.35 5.35
N ASP A 19 -7.17 3.50 4.92
CA ASP A 19 -8.02 4.35 5.75
C ASP A 19 -9.28 3.62 6.21
N ILE A 20 -9.97 2.94 5.29
CA ILE A 20 -11.15 2.13 5.63
C ILE A 20 -10.78 1.00 6.60
N ARG A 21 -9.67 0.30 6.38
CA ARG A 21 -9.19 -0.78 7.24
C ARG A 21 -8.83 -0.27 8.64
N GLY A 22 -8.12 0.86 8.73
CA GLY A 22 -7.78 1.53 9.99
C GLY A 22 -9.01 2.01 10.74
N SER A 23 -9.96 2.59 10.02
CA SER A 23 -11.24 3.07 10.55
C SER A 23 -12.10 1.93 11.11
N LYS A 24 -12.18 0.78 10.46
CA LYS A 24 -12.87 -0.41 10.98
C LYS A 24 -12.24 -0.91 12.29
N ALA A 25 -10.91 -0.96 12.35
CA ALA A 25 -10.20 -1.35 13.58
C ALA A 25 -10.48 -0.36 14.74
N HIS A 26 -10.52 0.95 14.43
CA HIS A 26 -10.85 1.99 15.40
C HIS A 26 -12.27 1.85 15.93
N VAL A 27 -13.26 1.64 15.06
CA VAL A 27 -14.67 1.43 15.44
C VAL A 27 -14.83 0.17 16.30
N ALA A 28 -14.17 -0.92 15.93
CA ALA A 28 -14.17 -2.15 16.74
C ALA A 28 -13.62 -1.92 18.14
N MET A 29 -12.57 -1.11 18.27
CA MET A 29 -12.00 -0.71 19.56
C MET A 29 -12.99 0.15 20.35
N LEU A 30 -13.62 1.16 19.74
CA LEU A 30 -14.59 2.03 20.41
C LEU A 30 -15.78 1.23 20.96
N ALA A 31 -16.29 0.27 20.19
CA ALA A 31 -17.36 -0.63 20.65
C ALA A 31 -16.90 -1.52 21.82
N ARG A 32 -15.70 -2.09 21.73
CA ARG A 32 -15.12 -2.91 22.80
C ARG A 32 -14.96 -2.14 24.12
N GLN A 33 -14.72 -0.83 24.04
CA GLN A 33 -14.61 0.05 25.20
C GLN A 33 -15.97 0.61 25.68
N GLY A 34 -17.08 0.22 25.05
CA GLY A 34 -18.42 0.68 25.41
C GLY A 34 -18.72 2.14 25.01
N ILE A 35 -17.90 2.73 24.14
CA ILE A 35 -18.10 4.09 23.61
C ILE A 35 -19.15 4.08 22.50
N LEU A 36 -19.15 3.04 21.66
CA LEU A 36 -20.18 2.75 20.67
C LEU A 36 -20.98 1.53 21.08
N THR A 37 -22.25 1.47 20.63
CA THR A 37 -23.03 0.23 20.73
C THR A 37 -22.60 -0.78 19.68
N ALA A 38 -23.00 -2.03 19.83
CA ALA A 38 -22.75 -3.07 18.83
C ALA A 38 -23.44 -2.74 17.50
N GLU A 39 -24.66 -2.23 17.58
CA GLU A 39 -25.46 -1.82 16.40
C GLU A 39 -24.80 -0.67 15.64
N GLU A 40 -24.26 0.34 16.34
CA GLU A 40 -23.55 1.47 15.73
C GLU A 40 -22.26 1.00 15.05
N LYS A 41 -21.50 0.12 15.70
CA LYS A 41 -20.31 -0.51 15.12
C LYS A 41 -20.67 -1.24 13.81
N ASP A 42 -21.66 -2.11 13.86
CA ASP A 42 -22.06 -2.92 12.68
C ASP A 42 -22.54 -2.04 11.53
N GLN A 43 -23.29 -0.96 11.81
CA GLN A 43 -23.70 0.02 10.81
C GLN A 43 -22.52 0.74 10.17
N ILE A 44 -21.53 1.20 10.97
CA ILE A 44 -20.34 1.90 10.48
C ILE A 44 -19.49 0.94 9.64
N GLU A 45 -19.23 -0.28 10.13
CA GLU A 45 -18.45 -1.28 9.37
C GLU A 45 -19.12 -1.63 8.04
N ALA A 46 -20.43 -1.86 8.02
CA ALA A 46 -21.18 -2.12 6.79
C ALA A 46 -21.16 -0.92 5.82
N GLY A 47 -21.26 0.31 6.34
CA GLY A 47 -21.15 1.53 5.54
C GLY A 47 -19.77 1.66 4.89
N LEU A 48 -18.70 1.42 5.65
CA LEU A 48 -17.32 1.44 5.17
C LEU A 48 -17.06 0.35 4.10
N ASP A 49 -17.57 -0.87 4.31
CA ASP A 49 -17.47 -1.95 3.32
C ASP A 49 -18.23 -1.61 2.03
N GLY A 50 -19.37 -0.93 2.14
CA GLY A 50 -20.12 -0.44 0.99
C GLY A 50 -19.35 0.63 0.20
N ILE A 51 -18.67 1.56 0.89
CA ILE A 51 -17.80 2.56 0.25
C ILE A 51 -16.66 1.87 -0.49
N LEU A 52 -15.97 0.94 0.17
CA LEU A 52 -14.87 0.17 -0.41
C LEU A 52 -15.29 -0.56 -1.69
N ALA A 53 -16.44 -1.23 -1.65
CA ALA A 53 -16.99 -1.95 -2.80
C ALA A 53 -17.34 -1.01 -3.96
N ASP A 54 -17.96 0.13 -3.66
CA ASP A 54 -18.37 1.11 -4.67
C ASP A 54 -17.16 1.81 -5.32
N VAL A 55 -16.12 2.13 -4.56
CA VAL A 55 -14.87 2.69 -5.12
C VAL A 55 -14.16 1.66 -6.00
N ARG A 56 -14.01 0.43 -5.53
CA ARG A 56 -13.36 -0.66 -6.30
C ARG A 56 -14.09 -0.98 -7.60
N SER A 57 -15.41 -0.88 -7.61
CA SER A 57 -16.22 -1.13 -8.82
C SER A 57 -16.32 0.08 -9.76
N GLY A 58 -15.78 1.23 -9.37
CA GLY A 58 -15.91 2.48 -10.12
C GLY A 58 -17.30 3.13 -10.06
N LYS A 59 -18.18 2.65 -9.18
CA LYS A 59 -19.51 3.23 -8.94
C LYS A 59 -19.43 4.53 -8.13
N LEU A 60 -18.45 4.64 -7.25
CA LEU A 60 -18.12 5.83 -6.48
C LEU A 60 -16.74 6.32 -6.87
N GLU A 61 -16.67 7.50 -7.47
CA GLU A 61 -15.42 8.12 -7.90
C GLU A 61 -14.87 9.03 -6.80
N ILE A 62 -13.55 8.95 -6.55
CA ILE A 62 -12.85 9.85 -5.64
C ILE A 62 -12.57 11.14 -6.41
N THR A 63 -13.18 12.24 -5.97
CA THR A 63 -13.10 13.54 -6.66
C THR A 63 -12.33 14.58 -5.87
N SER A 64 -11.86 15.62 -6.55
CA SER A 64 -11.17 16.77 -5.94
C SER A 64 -12.08 17.74 -5.16
N GLU A 65 -13.33 17.38 -4.95
CA GLU A 65 -14.26 18.16 -4.12
C GLU A 65 -13.94 18.04 -2.63
N TYR A 66 -13.21 16.99 -2.25
CA TYR A 66 -12.77 16.73 -0.88
C TYR A 66 -11.31 17.16 -0.69
N GLU A 67 -10.97 17.62 0.51
CA GLU A 67 -9.61 18.06 0.86
C GLU A 67 -8.64 16.88 0.91
N ASP A 68 -9.06 15.76 1.50
CA ASP A 68 -8.30 14.54 1.69
C ASP A 68 -9.17 13.29 1.58
N ILE A 69 -8.55 12.12 1.50
CA ILE A 69 -9.24 10.83 1.40
C ILE A 69 -10.09 10.54 2.63
N HIS A 70 -9.69 11.00 3.79
CA HIS A 70 -10.40 10.78 5.04
C HIS A 70 -11.72 11.54 5.06
N SER A 71 -11.71 12.80 4.61
CA SER A 71 -12.93 13.62 4.45
C SER A 71 -13.88 13.01 3.41
N PHE A 72 -13.34 12.45 2.33
CA PHE A 72 -14.13 11.71 1.34
C PHE A 72 -14.83 10.50 1.97
N VAL A 73 -14.09 9.64 2.69
CA VAL A 73 -14.65 8.45 3.33
C VAL A 73 -15.68 8.82 4.39
N GLU A 74 -15.38 9.81 5.24
CA GLU A 74 -16.28 10.26 6.32
C GLU A 74 -17.57 10.86 5.77
N ALA A 75 -17.50 11.72 4.74
CA ALA A 75 -18.69 12.32 4.13
C ALA A 75 -19.58 11.26 3.49
N ASN A 76 -19.03 10.34 2.71
CA ASN A 76 -19.79 9.25 2.09
C ASN A 76 -20.38 8.29 3.13
N LEU A 77 -19.69 8.09 4.26
CA LEU A 77 -20.22 7.29 5.36
C LEU A 77 -21.44 7.98 6.00
N ILE A 78 -21.32 9.28 6.31
CA ILE A 78 -22.42 10.06 6.89
C ILE A 78 -23.63 10.08 5.96
N ASP A 79 -23.43 10.24 4.67
CA ASP A 79 -24.51 10.22 3.67
C ASP A 79 -25.25 8.87 3.63
N ARG A 80 -24.54 7.76 3.91
CA ARG A 80 -25.13 6.41 3.91
C ARG A 80 -25.87 6.04 5.18
N ILE A 81 -25.32 6.40 6.33
CA ILE A 81 -25.79 5.90 7.64
C ILE A 81 -26.18 7.01 8.62
N GLY A 82 -26.09 8.29 8.22
CA GLY A 82 -26.49 9.42 9.04
C GLY A 82 -25.62 9.65 10.26
N ASP A 83 -26.25 9.97 11.41
CA ASP A 83 -25.53 10.40 12.62
C ASP A 83 -24.59 9.34 13.20
N ALA A 84 -24.82 8.06 12.95
CA ALA A 84 -23.89 7.01 13.36
C ALA A 84 -22.52 7.17 12.69
N GLY A 85 -22.48 7.64 11.44
CA GLY A 85 -21.25 7.91 10.69
C GLY A 85 -20.37 8.98 11.32
N LYS A 86 -20.96 9.99 11.95
CA LYS A 86 -20.23 11.07 12.66
C LYS A 86 -19.43 10.56 13.85
N LYS A 87 -19.78 9.41 14.40
CA LYS A 87 -19.11 8.81 15.56
C LYS A 87 -17.80 8.13 15.21
N LEU A 88 -17.53 7.88 13.93
CA LEU A 88 -16.28 7.27 13.46
C LEU A 88 -15.04 8.01 13.97
N HIS A 89 -15.07 9.33 14.03
CA HIS A 89 -13.91 10.16 14.42
C HIS A 89 -13.76 10.33 15.95
N THR A 90 -14.57 9.65 16.75
CA THR A 90 -14.54 9.77 18.21
C THR A 90 -13.16 9.42 18.78
N GLY A 91 -12.56 10.35 19.54
CA GLY A 91 -11.25 10.14 20.20
C GLY A 91 -10.07 9.96 19.25
N ARG A 92 -10.18 10.41 18.00
CA ARG A 92 -9.17 10.28 16.95
C ARG A 92 -8.74 11.65 16.43
N SER A 93 -7.46 11.82 16.16
CA SER A 93 -6.93 12.97 15.43
C SER A 93 -6.66 12.59 13.96
N ARG A 94 -6.79 13.55 13.05
CA ARG A 94 -6.36 13.36 11.67
C ARG A 94 -4.87 12.95 11.58
N ASN A 95 -4.04 13.44 12.49
CA ASN A 95 -2.62 13.14 12.51
C ASN A 95 -2.31 11.68 12.78
N ASP A 96 -2.96 11.04 13.76
CA ASP A 96 -2.76 9.61 14.02
C ASP A 96 -3.37 8.72 12.94
N GLN A 97 -4.48 9.16 12.34
CA GLN A 97 -5.13 8.49 11.22
C GLN A 97 -4.20 8.44 10.00
N VAL A 98 -3.69 9.59 9.56
CA VAL A 98 -2.76 9.68 8.41
C VAL A 98 -1.51 8.86 8.65
N ALA A 99 -0.93 8.91 9.86
CA ALA A 99 0.27 8.15 10.20
C ALA A 99 0.04 6.64 10.15
N LEU A 100 -1.12 6.17 10.63
CA LEU A 100 -1.51 4.76 10.55
C LEU A 100 -1.69 4.32 9.09
N ASP A 101 -2.44 5.08 8.32
CA ASP A 101 -2.78 4.73 6.94
C ASP A 101 -1.54 4.68 6.05
N MET A 102 -0.62 5.63 6.23
CA MET A 102 0.67 5.63 5.55
C MET A 102 1.50 4.38 5.93
N LYS A 103 1.53 4.00 7.20
CA LYS A 103 2.22 2.77 7.63
C LYS A 103 1.60 1.51 7.02
N LEU A 104 0.27 1.43 7.00
CA LEU A 104 -0.45 0.32 6.40
C LEU A 104 -0.20 0.25 4.88
N TYR A 105 -0.27 1.39 4.19
CA TYR A 105 -0.01 1.49 2.77
C TYR A 105 1.42 1.05 2.41
N VAL A 106 2.43 1.61 3.08
CA VAL A 106 3.83 1.24 2.83
C VAL A 106 4.09 -0.24 3.12
N ARG A 107 3.42 -0.84 4.12
CA ARG A 107 3.52 -2.29 4.37
C ARG A 107 2.99 -3.11 3.22
N ASP A 108 1.83 -2.75 2.69
CA ASP A 108 1.20 -3.44 1.57
C ASP A 108 2.07 -3.30 0.30
N GLU A 109 2.61 -2.11 0.04
CA GLU A 109 3.54 -1.84 -1.08
C GLU A 109 4.87 -2.63 -0.97
N ILE A 110 5.40 -2.81 0.24
CA ILE A 110 6.58 -3.64 0.47
C ILE A 110 6.28 -5.10 0.15
N ASP A 111 5.15 -5.61 0.62
CA ASP A 111 4.73 -7.00 0.39
C ASP A 111 4.52 -7.25 -1.12
N GLU A 112 3.88 -6.33 -1.84
CA GLU A 112 3.71 -6.40 -3.30
C GLU A 112 5.05 -6.32 -4.05
N THR A 113 5.91 -5.38 -3.65
CA THR A 113 7.25 -5.21 -4.26
C THR A 113 8.09 -6.47 -4.08
N ASP A 114 8.07 -7.10 -2.90
CA ASP A 114 8.82 -8.36 -2.66
C ASP A 114 8.33 -9.49 -3.58
N GLU A 115 7.02 -9.62 -3.78
CA GLU A 115 6.47 -10.61 -4.71
C GLU A 115 6.83 -10.32 -6.18
N LEU A 116 6.90 -9.05 -6.58
CA LEU A 116 7.35 -8.67 -7.93
C LEU A 116 8.85 -8.97 -8.13
N VAL A 117 9.69 -8.67 -7.14
CA VAL A 117 11.12 -9.00 -7.18
C VAL A 117 11.33 -10.51 -7.20
N LYS A 118 10.52 -11.30 -6.48
CA LYS A 118 10.56 -12.76 -6.54
C LYS A 118 10.29 -13.29 -7.95
N LYS A 119 9.25 -12.77 -8.62
CA LYS A 119 8.95 -13.13 -10.01
C LYS A 119 10.10 -12.76 -10.96
N LEU A 120 10.75 -11.62 -10.73
CA LEU A 120 11.93 -11.22 -11.49
C LEU A 120 13.09 -12.21 -11.27
N LEU A 121 13.35 -12.63 -10.03
CA LEU A 121 14.39 -13.61 -9.71
C LEU A 121 14.10 -14.96 -10.38
N GLU A 122 12.86 -15.43 -10.40
CA GLU A 122 12.46 -16.64 -11.11
C GLU A 122 12.75 -16.55 -12.62
N ALA A 123 12.48 -15.39 -13.24
CA ALA A 123 12.79 -15.16 -14.65
C ALA A 123 14.31 -15.11 -14.90
N LEU A 124 15.08 -14.44 -14.04
CA LEU A 124 16.54 -14.39 -14.14
C LEU A 124 17.16 -15.79 -13.94
N GLN A 125 16.67 -16.57 -13.01
CA GLN A 125 17.10 -17.94 -12.77
C GLN A 125 16.91 -18.80 -14.04
N LYS A 126 15.76 -18.73 -14.67
CA LYS A 126 15.51 -19.44 -15.92
C LYS A 126 16.49 -19.05 -17.03
N ILE A 127 16.76 -17.74 -17.18
CA ILE A 127 17.75 -17.26 -18.18
C ILE A 127 19.14 -17.84 -17.85
N MET A 128 19.53 -17.88 -16.56
CA MET A 128 20.82 -18.43 -16.15
C MET A 128 20.92 -19.93 -16.46
N GLU A 129 19.89 -20.72 -16.14
CA GLU A 129 19.85 -22.17 -16.39
C GLU A 129 19.97 -22.50 -17.89
N GLU A 130 19.30 -21.73 -18.75
CA GLU A 130 19.31 -21.92 -20.20
C GLU A 130 20.62 -21.45 -20.86
N ASN A 131 21.45 -20.64 -20.18
CA ASN A 131 22.61 -19.95 -20.79
C ASN A 131 23.93 -20.22 -20.08
N VAL A 132 24.07 -21.33 -19.40
CA VAL A 132 25.31 -21.73 -18.68
C VAL A 132 26.50 -21.83 -19.64
N HIS A 133 26.27 -22.24 -20.89
CA HIS A 133 27.28 -22.41 -21.94
C HIS A 133 27.23 -21.34 -23.05
N THR A 134 26.45 -20.27 -22.86
CA THR A 134 26.38 -19.15 -23.81
C THR A 134 27.50 -18.15 -23.51
N TYR A 135 28.59 -18.23 -24.30
CA TYR A 135 29.76 -17.38 -24.10
C TYR A 135 29.58 -16.01 -24.75
N MET A 136 30.01 -14.97 -24.05
CA MET A 136 30.01 -13.58 -24.52
C MET A 136 31.29 -12.86 -24.08
N PRO A 137 31.71 -11.77 -24.76
CA PRO A 137 32.84 -10.98 -24.30
C PRO A 137 32.46 -10.14 -23.08
N GLY A 138 33.25 -10.23 -22.02
CA GLY A 138 33.27 -9.24 -20.97
C GLY A 138 34.11 -8.02 -21.40
N PHE A 139 33.68 -6.82 -21.00
CA PHE A 139 34.34 -5.57 -21.40
C PHE A 139 34.91 -4.85 -20.20
N THR A 140 36.08 -4.22 -20.39
CA THR A 140 36.62 -3.20 -19.49
C THR A 140 37.11 -2.02 -20.34
N HIS A 141 36.84 -0.80 -19.91
CA HIS A 141 37.18 0.42 -20.66
C HIS A 141 36.79 0.38 -22.14
N LEU A 142 35.58 -0.14 -22.43
CA LEU A 142 35.01 -0.30 -23.76
C LEU A 142 35.79 -1.27 -24.68
N GLN A 143 36.69 -2.06 -24.11
CA GLN A 143 37.49 -3.07 -24.84
C GLN A 143 37.15 -4.48 -24.38
N LYS A 144 37.28 -5.46 -25.27
CA LYS A 144 37.11 -6.89 -24.95
C LYS A 144 38.20 -7.30 -23.97
N ALA A 145 37.80 -7.85 -22.84
CA ALA A 145 38.72 -8.27 -21.78
C ALA A 145 38.77 -9.79 -21.65
N GLN A 146 37.71 -10.41 -21.12
CA GLN A 146 37.69 -11.86 -20.91
C GLN A 146 36.37 -12.47 -21.41
N PRO A 147 36.34 -13.79 -21.73
CA PRO A 147 35.13 -14.49 -21.98
C PRO A 147 34.35 -14.66 -20.66
N VAL A 148 33.06 -14.44 -20.70
CA VAL A 148 32.12 -14.73 -19.60
C VAL A 148 30.93 -15.50 -20.15
N THR A 149 30.16 -16.19 -19.32
CA THR A 149 28.90 -16.76 -19.75
C THR A 149 27.76 -15.76 -19.50
N LEU A 150 26.70 -15.83 -20.29
CA LEU A 150 25.49 -15.02 -20.06
C LEU A 150 24.91 -15.32 -18.68
N ALA A 151 24.90 -16.59 -18.25
CA ALA A 151 24.49 -16.98 -16.92
C ALA A 151 25.28 -16.26 -15.81
N HIS A 152 26.60 -16.18 -15.94
CA HIS A 152 27.43 -15.47 -14.97
C HIS A 152 27.13 -13.97 -14.92
N HIS A 153 26.93 -13.35 -16.09
CA HIS A 153 26.57 -11.93 -16.18
C HIS A 153 25.21 -11.64 -15.53
N VAL A 154 24.19 -12.43 -15.85
CA VAL A 154 22.84 -12.31 -15.28
C VAL A 154 22.86 -12.63 -13.77
N GLY A 155 23.70 -13.57 -13.34
CA GLY A 155 23.86 -13.94 -11.94
C GLY A 155 24.27 -12.78 -11.02
N ALA A 156 25.03 -11.82 -11.54
CA ALA A 156 25.38 -10.62 -10.77
C ALA A 156 24.12 -9.79 -10.39
N TYR A 157 23.16 -9.65 -11.32
CA TYR A 157 21.89 -8.98 -11.06
C TYR A 157 20.99 -9.81 -10.14
N PHE A 158 20.95 -11.13 -10.33
CA PHE A 158 20.23 -12.03 -9.44
C PHE A 158 20.66 -11.82 -7.99
N GLU A 159 21.95 -11.83 -7.72
CA GLU A 159 22.49 -11.60 -6.37
C GLU A 159 22.19 -10.20 -5.82
N MET A 160 22.10 -9.17 -6.67
CA MET A 160 21.67 -7.83 -6.25
C MET A 160 20.23 -7.84 -5.73
N PHE A 161 19.31 -8.44 -6.49
CA PHE A 161 17.89 -8.52 -6.12
C PHE A 161 17.62 -9.43 -4.91
N VAL A 162 18.42 -10.49 -4.71
CA VAL A 162 18.37 -11.30 -3.48
C VAL A 162 18.67 -10.43 -2.25
N ARG A 163 19.68 -9.57 -2.33
CA ARG A 163 19.99 -8.62 -1.26
C ARG A 163 18.91 -7.56 -1.08
N ASP A 164 18.26 -7.12 -2.15
CA ASP A 164 17.15 -6.16 -2.06
C ASP A 164 15.94 -6.76 -1.37
N ARG A 165 15.60 -8.03 -1.62
CA ARG A 165 14.57 -8.74 -0.86
C ARG A 165 14.88 -8.80 0.65
N SER A 166 16.14 -9.04 1.01
CA SER A 166 16.55 -9.00 2.41
C SER A 166 16.33 -7.62 3.05
N ARG A 167 16.61 -6.53 2.31
CA ARG A 167 16.34 -5.16 2.75
C ARG A 167 14.85 -4.89 2.91
N LEU A 168 14.01 -5.33 1.95
CA LEU A 168 12.56 -5.21 2.04
C LEU A 168 12.01 -5.91 3.28
N ALA A 169 12.48 -7.13 3.58
CA ALA A 169 12.08 -7.87 4.77
C ALA A 169 12.46 -7.14 6.07
N ASP A 170 13.60 -6.46 6.12
CA ASP A 170 14.02 -5.67 7.28
C ASP A 170 13.18 -4.38 7.41
N ILE A 171 12.95 -3.67 6.31
CA ILE A 171 12.08 -2.48 6.29
C ILE A 171 10.67 -2.86 6.74
N ARG A 172 10.13 -4.00 6.29
CA ARG A 172 8.81 -4.51 6.65
C ARG A 172 8.64 -4.66 8.17
N LYS A 173 9.66 -5.14 8.87
CA LYS A 173 9.65 -5.24 10.33
C LYS A 173 9.57 -3.87 10.99
N ARG A 174 10.35 -2.91 10.49
CA ARG A 174 10.40 -1.54 11.04
C ARG A 174 9.11 -0.77 10.81
N MET A 175 8.43 -1.00 9.69
CA MET A 175 7.13 -0.38 9.39
C MET A 175 5.98 -0.88 10.26
N ASN A 176 6.20 -1.96 11.03
CA ASN A 176 5.16 -2.55 11.87
C ASN A 176 5.13 -2.00 13.31
N THR A 177 5.83 -0.91 13.59
CA THR A 177 5.88 -0.26 14.93
C THR A 177 5.03 1.00 14.98
#